data_57e0abdd96ac19deba5a715c2f4f4ec2
#
_entry.id   57e0abdd96ac19deba5a715c2f4f4ec2
#
_cell.length_a   1.000
_cell.length_b   1.000
_cell.length_c   1.000
_cell.angle_alpha   90.00
_cell.angle_beta   90.00
_cell.angle_gamma   90.00
#
_symmetry.space_group_name_H-M   'P 1'
#
loop_
_entity.id
_entity.type
_entity.pdbx_description
1 polymer ?
#
loop_
_entity_poly.entity_id
_entity_poly.type
_entity_poly.pdbx_seq_one_letter_code
_entity_poly.pdbx_strand_id
1 'polypeptide(L)'
;DPLTQLAHTLHPAEVINLLRNNLDYDRYVTDEDIPTPDDSKIQNLNQLQLAATRFSGIKAFIEYTETFQDETTNDEEGVSLMTIHKAKGLEFPVVFVVGLVEGILPSKKGDIEEERRICFVAMSRAMKLLFLSWSHTYLGQPSKRSLFLDEAMGVRGDS
;
A
#
# COMPACT_ATOMS: atom_id res chain seq x y z
N ASP A 1 6.54 -21.89 28.12
CA ASP A 1 5.84 -20.62 28.23
C ASP A 1 4.50 -20.72 27.52
N PRO A 2 3.35 -20.38 28.19
CA PRO A 2 2.02 -20.44 27.58
C PRO A 2 1.89 -19.65 26.26
N LEU A 3 2.60 -18.53 26.14
CA LEU A 3 2.64 -17.71 24.92
C LEU A 3 3.29 -18.44 23.74
N THR A 4 4.34 -19.22 24.01
CA THR A 4 5.01 -20.02 22.98
C THR A 4 4.13 -21.16 22.48
N GLN A 5 3.32 -21.78 23.37
CA GLN A 5 2.37 -22.82 22.97
C GLN A 5 1.20 -22.23 22.16
N LEU A 6 0.69 -21.06 22.52
CA LEU A 6 -0.35 -20.37 21.76
C LEU A 6 0.16 -19.96 20.37
N ALA A 7 1.42 -19.52 20.27
CA ALA A 7 2.03 -19.16 19.01
C ALA A 7 2.13 -20.33 18.01
N HIS A 8 2.19 -21.58 18.47
CA HIS A 8 2.23 -22.75 17.59
C HIS A 8 0.87 -23.24 17.13
N THR A 9 -0.22 -22.80 17.78
CA THR A 9 -1.58 -23.28 17.51
C THR A 9 -2.47 -22.26 16.83
N LEU A 10 -2.15 -20.96 16.97
CA LEU A 10 -2.95 -19.89 16.43
C LEU A 10 -2.53 -19.51 15.00
N HIS A 11 -3.49 -19.07 14.22
CA HIS A 11 -3.25 -18.49 12.92
C HIS A 11 -2.49 -17.14 13.06
N PRO A 12 -1.51 -16.80 12.19
CA PRO A 12 -0.73 -15.57 12.31
C PRO A 12 -1.58 -14.30 12.45
N ALA A 13 -2.67 -14.18 11.69
CA ALA A 13 -3.59 -13.05 11.77
C ALA A 13 -4.32 -12.96 13.13
N GLU A 14 -4.59 -14.10 13.79
CA GLU A 14 -5.18 -14.14 15.13
C GLU A 14 -4.19 -13.66 16.18
N VAL A 15 -2.92 -14.02 16.05
CA VAL A 15 -1.87 -13.54 16.95
C VAL A 15 -1.72 -12.02 16.85
N ILE A 16 -1.69 -11.47 15.63
CA ILE A 16 -1.66 -10.02 15.42
C ILE A 16 -2.88 -9.36 16.05
N ASN A 17 -4.06 -9.93 15.85
CA ASN A 17 -5.30 -9.42 16.42
C ASN A 17 -5.27 -9.42 17.97
N LEU A 18 -4.77 -10.51 18.58
CA LEU A 18 -4.60 -10.59 20.04
C LEU A 18 -3.63 -9.52 20.57
N LEU A 19 -2.50 -9.30 19.89
CA LEU A 19 -1.55 -8.27 20.27
C LEU A 19 -2.17 -6.87 20.21
N ARG A 20 -2.89 -6.57 19.14
CA ARG A 20 -3.55 -5.28 18.96
C ARG A 20 -4.61 -5.02 20.01
N ASN A 21 -5.46 -6.01 20.31
CA ASN A 21 -6.60 -5.84 21.20
C ASN A 21 -6.25 -6.01 22.68
N ASN A 22 -5.37 -6.96 23.03
CA ASN A 22 -5.08 -7.29 24.44
C ASN A 22 -3.93 -6.47 25.02
N LEU A 23 -3.00 -6.02 24.17
CA LEU A 23 -1.86 -5.19 24.58
C LEU A 23 -2.03 -3.72 24.20
N ASP A 24 -3.19 -3.36 23.64
CA ASP A 24 -3.49 -2.00 23.19
C ASP A 24 -2.39 -1.44 22.26
N TYR A 25 -1.88 -2.34 21.36
CA TYR A 25 -0.71 -2.06 20.55
C TYR A 25 -0.93 -0.91 19.56
N ASP A 26 -2.16 -0.73 19.08
CA ASP A 26 -2.51 0.36 18.18
C ASP A 26 -2.28 1.73 18.86
N ARG A 27 -2.64 1.84 20.14
CA ARG A 27 -2.38 3.03 20.96
C ARG A 27 -0.88 3.24 21.19
N TYR A 28 -0.17 2.18 21.51
CA TYR A 28 1.29 2.23 21.72
C TYR A 28 2.03 2.72 20.47
N VAL A 29 1.67 2.23 19.29
CA VAL A 29 2.36 2.56 18.04
C VAL A 29 2.06 3.98 17.56
N THR A 30 0.85 4.47 17.76
CA THR A 30 0.44 5.82 17.34
C THR A 30 0.84 6.89 18.33
N ASP A 31 1.10 6.51 19.59
CA ASP A 31 1.28 7.43 20.71
C ASP A 31 0.04 8.36 20.91
N GLU A 32 -1.14 7.87 20.52
CA GLU A 32 -2.42 8.56 20.61
C GLU A 32 -3.37 7.82 21.54
N ASP A 33 -4.13 8.56 22.33
CA ASP A 33 -5.15 7.97 23.22
C ASP A 33 -6.26 7.26 22.44
N ILE A 34 -6.58 7.76 21.25
CA ILE A 34 -7.58 7.18 20.33
C ILE A 34 -6.98 7.15 18.93
N PRO A 35 -6.39 6.01 18.51
CA PRO A 35 -5.85 5.86 17.16
C PRO A 35 -6.93 6.07 16.11
N THR A 36 -6.63 6.85 15.08
CA THR A 36 -7.55 7.05 13.97
C THR A 36 -7.33 6.00 12.88
N PRO A 37 -8.38 5.51 12.19
CA PRO A 37 -8.23 4.56 11.09
C PRO A 37 -7.38 5.08 9.92
N ASP A 38 -7.27 6.40 9.79
CA ASP A 38 -6.50 7.08 8.74
C ASP A 38 -5.01 7.22 9.10
N ASP A 39 -4.59 6.85 10.32
CA ASP A 39 -3.18 6.83 10.69
C ASP A 39 -2.41 5.81 9.86
N SER A 40 -1.28 6.23 9.32
CA SER A 40 -0.45 5.38 8.44
C SER A 40 0.08 4.13 9.15
N LYS A 41 0.34 4.20 10.46
CA LYS A 41 0.78 3.06 11.26
C LYS A 41 -0.34 2.06 11.46
N ILE A 42 -1.57 2.54 11.68
CA ILE A 42 -2.76 1.67 11.75
C ILE A 42 -3.03 1.00 10.40
N GLN A 43 -2.91 1.75 9.30
CA GLN A 43 -3.04 1.18 7.97
C GLN A 43 -1.98 0.11 7.70
N ASN A 44 -0.73 0.33 8.10
CA ASN A 44 0.34 -0.68 7.99
C ASN A 44 0.03 -1.94 8.81
N LEU A 45 -0.46 -1.79 10.04
CA LEU A 45 -0.89 -2.92 10.87
C LEU A 45 -2.05 -3.69 10.24
N ASN A 46 -3.02 -3.00 9.62
CA ASN A 46 -4.11 -3.62 8.90
C ASN A 46 -3.60 -4.43 7.69
N GLN A 47 -2.64 -3.89 6.93
CA GLN A 47 -2.02 -4.58 5.80
C GLN A 47 -1.22 -5.80 6.26
N LEU A 48 -0.46 -5.68 7.34
CA LEU A 48 0.27 -6.79 7.95
C LEU A 48 -0.67 -7.91 8.37
N GLN A 49 -1.76 -7.57 9.05
CA GLN A 49 -2.78 -8.53 9.48
C GLN A 49 -3.46 -9.21 8.29
N LEU A 50 -3.77 -8.45 7.23
CA LEU A 50 -4.32 -8.98 5.99
C LEU A 50 -3.33 -9.93 5.29
N ALA A 51 -2.05 -9.57 5.20
CA ALA A 51 -1.02 -10.44 4.64
C ALA A 51 -0.92 -11.74 5.43
N ALA A 52 -0.97 -11.68 6.77
CA ALA A 52 -0.90 -12.82 7.66
C ALA A 52 -2.04 -13.83 7.46
N THR A 53 -3.20 -13.42 6.92
CA THR A 53 -4.32 -14.35 6.64
C THR A 53 -4.00 -15.40 5.57
N ARG A 54 -2.96 -15.19 4.79
CA ARG A 54 -2.56 -16.10 3.70
C ARG A 54 -1.70 -17.28 4.18
N PHE A 55 -1.28 -17.27 5.43
CA PHE A 55 -0.35 -18.26 5.99
C PHE A 55 -1.04 -19.13 7.04
N SER A 56 -0.81 -20.43 6.99
CA SER A 56 -1.39 -21.39 7.92
C SER A 56 -0.69 -21.45 9.28
N GLY A 57 0.51 -20.84 9.42
CA GLY A 57 1.28 -20.86 10.66
C GLY A 57 2.28 -19.72 10.75
N ILE A 58 2.63 -19.37 11.98
CA ILE A 58 3.53 -18.24 12.31
C ILE A 58 4.91 -18.40 11.67
N LYS A 59 5.46 -19.61 11.68
CA LYS A 59 6.80 -19.87 11.12
C LYS A 59 6.85 -19.49 9.63
N ALA A 60 5.89 -19.97 8.84
CA ALA A 60 5.81 -19.66 7.42
C ALA A 60 5.60 -18.16 7.16
N PHE A 61 4.85 -17.49 8.02
CA PHE A 61 4.67 -16.05 7.93
C PHE A 61 5.96 -15.27 8.24
N ILE A 62 6.71 -15.67 9.27
CA ILE A 62 8.01 -15.06 9.61
C ILE A 62 9.01 -15.28 8.48
N GLU A 63 9.17 -16.51 8.00
CA GLU A 63 10.05 -16.83 6.86
C GLU A 63 9.71 -15.97 5.63
N TYR A 64 8.44 -15.78 5.35
CA TYR A 64 7.99 -14.88 4.27
C TYR A 64 8.40 -13.42 4.52
N THR A 65 8.26 -12.91 5.76
CA THR A 65 8.64 -11.51 6.06
C THR A 65 10.15 -11.30 6.01
N GLU A 66 10.95 -12.32 6.30
CA GLU A 66 12.41 -12.28 6.21
C GLU A 66 12.88 -12.16 4.75
N THR A 67 12.17 -12.79 3.80
CA THR A 67 12.51 -12.68 2.37
C THR A 67 12.40 -11.25 1.84
N PHE A 68 11.54 -10.40 2.41
CA PHE A 68 11.44 -8.99 2.02
C PHE A 68 12.63 -8.13 2.46
N GLN A 69 13.45 -8.58 3.41
CA GLN A 69 14.63 -7.84 3.85
C GLN A 69 15.83 -8.07 2.91
N ASP A 70 15.85 -9.20 2.22
CA ASP A 70 16.95 -9.59 1.32
C ASP A 70 16.73 -9.19 -0.15
N GLU A 71 15.51 -8.82 -0.55
CA GLU A 71 15.17 -8.45 -1.92
C GLU A 71 15.66 -7.05 -2.37
N THR A 72 16.73 -6.54 -1.76
CA THR A 72 17.56 -5.53 -2.42
C THR A 72 18.54 -6.14 -3.43
N THR A 73 18.42 -7.41 -3.72
CA THR A 73 19.20 -8.08 -4.73
C THR A 73 18.64 -7.79 -6.12
N ASN A 74 19.50 -7.23 -6.93
CA ASN A 74 19.40 -6.99 -8.37
C ASN A 74 18.90 -8.24 -9.15
N ASP A 75 17.62 -8.50 -9.15
CA ASP A 75 17.04 -9.35 -10.17
C ASP A 75 16.86 -8.48 -11.44
N GLU A 76 17.82 -8.62 -12.35
CA GLU A 76 17.78 -7.96 -13.66
C GLU A 76 16.59 -8.42 -14.52
N GLU A 77 15.90 -9.50 -14.12
CA GLU A 77 14.75 -10.10 -14.79
C GLU A 77 13.49 -10.02 -13.91
N GLY A 78 12.80 -8.89 -13.91
CA GLY A 78 11.57 -8.75 -13.13
C GLY A 78 10.80 -7.47 -13.41
N VAL A 79 9.60 -7.37 -12.84
CA VAL A 79 8.82 -6.14 -12.85
C VAL A 79 9.14 -5.35 -11.58
N SER A 80 9.74 -4.18 -11.74
CA SER A 80 10.02 -3.28 -10.62
C SER A 80 8.74 -2.69 -10.04
N LEU A 81 8.49 -2.93 -8.75
CA LEU A 81 7.41 -2.31 -8.01
C LEU A 81 7.97 -1.26 -7.06
N MET A 82 7.53 -0.01 -7.22
CA MET A 82 8.06 1.10 -6.43
C MET A 82 7.05 2.23 -6.27
N THR A 83 7.31 3.12 -5.31
CA THR A 83 6.53 4.35 -5.17
C THR A 83 6.95 5.37 -6.24
N ILE A 84 6.06 6.31 -6.55
CA ILE A 84 6.34 7.38 -7.51
C ILE A 84 7.57 8.19 -7.09
N HIS A 85 7.75 8.42 -5.78
CA HIS A 85 8.92 9.13 -5.26
C HIS A 85 10.25 8.40 -5.55
N LYS A 86 10.26 7.06 -5.45
CA LYS A 86 11.44 6.27 -5.81
C LYS A 86 11.69 6.23 -7.31
N ALA A 87 10.66 6.39 -8.13
CA ALA A 87 10.77 6.40 -9.58
C ALA A 87 11.30 7.73 -10.14
N LYS A 88 11.44 8.77 -9.32
CA LYS A 88 11.96 10.07 -9.76
C LYS A 88 13.39 9.94 -10.31
N GLY A 89 13.57 10.40 -11.55
CA GLY A 89 14.87 10.33 -12.25
C GLY A 89 15.15 9.00 -12.96
N LEU A 90 14.28 8.00 -12.79
CA LEU A 90 14.37 6.73 -13.54
C LEU A 90 13.46 6.78 -14.76
N GLU A 91 13.73 5.92 -15.75
CA GLU A 91 12.91 5.76 -16.96
C GLU A 91 12.77 4.28 -17.28
N PHE A 92 11.59 3.89 -17.76
CA PHE A 92 11.27 2.49 -18.04
C PHE A 92 10.59 2.37 -19.40
N PRO A 93 10.88 1.30 -20.19
CA PRO A 93 10.20 1.08 -21.46
C PRO A 93 8.67 1.01 -21.34
N VAL A 94 8.19 0.42 -20.25
CA VAL A 94 6.76 0.24 -19.95
C VAL A 94 6.50 0.63 -18.50
N VAL A 95 5.49 1.44 -18.26
CA VAL A 95 5.07 1.86 -16.92
C VAL A 95 3.59 1.59 -16.72
N PHE A 96 3.26 1.00 -15.58
CA PHE A 96 1.90 0.85 -15.08
C PHE A 96 1.72 1.78 -13.87
N VAL A 97 0.93 2.83 -14.01
CA VAL A 97 0.51 3.66 -12.88
C VAL A 97 -0.79 3.10 -12.35
N VAL A 98 -0.73 2.55 -11.14
CA VAL A 98 -1.88 1.91 -10.50
C VAL A 98 -2.44 2.78 -9.38
N GLY A 99 -3.72 2.58 -9.05
CA GLY A 99 -4.34 3.29 -7.93
C GLY A 99 -4.72 4.74 -8.25
N LEU A 100 -5.07 5.07 -9.50
CA LEU A 100 -5.61 6.37 -9.88
C LEU A 100 -7.07 6.51 -9.40
N VAL A 101 -7.21 6.66 -8.09
CA VAL A 101 -8.46 6.69 -7.34
C VAL A 101 -8.49 7.92 -6.44
N GLU A 102 -9.63 8.61 -6.39
CA GLU A 102 -9.85 9.72 -5.48
C GLU A 102 -9.58 9.34 -4.01
N GLY A 103 -8.76 10.14 -3.36
CA GLY A 103 -8.31 9.89 -1.99
C GLY A 103 -7.06 9.05 -1.86
N ILE A 104 -6.47 8.57 -2.99
CA ILE A 104 -5.18 7.89 -3.07
C ILE A 104 -4.21 8.72 -3.91
N LEU A 105 -4.54 8.97 -5.15
CA LEU A 105 -3.86 9.88 -6.05
C LEU A 105 -4.93 10.64 -6.87
N PRO A 106 -5.31 11.85 -6.45
CA PRO A 106 -4.76 12.66 -5.35
C PRO A 106 -5.09 12.12 -3.95
N SER A 107 -4.17 12.33 -3.01
CA SER A 107 -4.39 12.06 -1.60
C SER A 107 -5.42 13.01 -1.00
N LYS A 108 -6.25 12.54 -0.06
CA LYS A 108 -7.24 13.39 0.65
C LYS A 108 -6.63 14.56 1.42
N LYS A 109 -5.37 14.41 1.87
CA LYS A 109 -4.67 15.40 2.69
C LYS A 109 -3.61 16.17 1.92
N GLY A 110 -3.39 15.82 0.64
CA GLY A 110 -2.37 16.44 -0.20
C GLY A 110 -2.84 17.75 -0.83
N ASP A 111 -1.89 18.63 -1.14
CA ASP A 111 -2.13 19.77 -2.03
C ASP A 111 -2.35 19.27 -3.45
N ILE A 112 -3.44 19.68 -4.08
CA ILE A 112 -3.87 19.15 -5.38
C ILE A 112 -2.86 19.41 -6.49
N GLU A 113 -2.16 20.55 -6.44
CA GLU A 113 -1.16 20.89 -7.45
C GLU A 113 0.10 20.05 -7.27
N GLU A 114 0.49 19.78 -6.04
CA GLU A 114 1.63 18.91 -5.76
C GLU A 114 1.31 17.46 -6.12
N GLU A 115 0.11 16.97 -5.78
CA GLU A 115 -0.37 15.63 -6.19
C GLU A 115 -0.43 15.50 -7.72
N ARG A 116 -0.81 16.56 -8.44
CA ARG A 116 -0.78 16.59 -9.91
C ARG A 116 0.64 16.48 -10.44
N ARG A 117 1.60 17.16 -9.83
CA ARG A 117 3.03 17.05 -10.18
C ARG A 117 3.54 15.63 -9.94
N ILE A 118 3.18 15.01 -8.82
CA ILE A 118 3.53 13.64 -8.50
C ILE A 118 2.95 12.68 -9.56
N CYS A 119 1.69 12.85 -9.94
CA CYS A 119 1.07 12.08 -10.99
C CYS A 119 1.76 12.26 -12.35
N PHE A 120 2.08 13.50 -12.71
CA PHE A 120 2.84 13.81 -13.94
C PHE A 120 4.23 13.14 -13.93
N VAL A 121 4.93 13.16 -12.80
CA VAL A 121 6.21 12.47 -12.65
C VAL A 121 6.04 10.98 -12.92
N ALA A 122 5.02 10.33 -12.36
CA ALA A 122 4.76 8.91 -12.61
C ALA A 122 4.55 8.61 -14.10
N MET A 123 3.70 9.39 -14.76
CA MET A 123 3.39 9.21 -16.19
C MET A 123 4.61 9.45 -17.08
N SER A 124 5.42 10.45 -16.74
CA SER A 124 6.62 10.80 -17.51
C SER A 124 7.77 9.81 -17.38
N ARG A 125 7.64 8.77 -16.55
CA ARG A 125 8.65 7.69 -16.46
C ARG A 125 8.56 6.72 -17.61
N ALA A 126 7.47 6.73 -18.38
CA ALA A 126 7.27 5.81 -19.50
C ALA A 126 8.01 6.29 -20.77
N MET A 127 8.90 5.46 -21.28
CA MET A 127 9.60 5.71 -22.55
C MET A 127 8.78 5.31 -23.78
N LYS A 128 8.01 4.22 -23.70
CA LYS A 128 7.29 3.62 -24.85
C LYS A 128 5.80 3.43 -24.60
N LEU A 129 5.45 2.83 -23.46
CA LEU A 129 4.08 2.47 -23.15
C LEU A 129 3.75 2.88 -21.72
N LEU A 130 2.59 3.54 -21.58
CA LEU A 130 2.02 3.95 -20.30
C LEU A 130 0.64 3.33 -20.12
N PHE A 131 0.45 2.61 -19.04
CA PHE A 131 -0.84 2.07 -18.63
C PHE A 131 -1.31 2.77 -17.35
N LEU A 132 -2.52 3.31 -17.39
CA LEU A 132 -3.15 3.97 -16.27
C LEU A 132 -4.32 3.11 -15.80
N SER A 133 -4.38 2.83 -14.50
CA SER A 133 -5.45 2.00 -13.97
C SER A 133 -6.08 2.56 -12.70
N TRP A 134 -7.35 2.28 -12.53
CA TRP A 134 -8.14 2.59 -11.36
C TRP A 134 -9.03 1.41 -10.99
N SER A 135 -9.61 1.42 -9.80
CA SER A 135 -10.49 0.38 -9.31
C SER A 135 -11.82 0.96 -8.86
N HIS A 136 -12.91 0.24 -9.08
CA HIS A 136 -14.26 0.61 -8.58
C HIS A 136 -14.39 0.45 -7.07
N THR A 137 -13.50 -0.33 -6.46
CA THR A 137 -13.48 -0.55 -5.02
C THR A 137 -12.05 -0.46 -4.51
N TYR A 138 -11.87 0.14 -3.35
CA TYR A 138 -10.61 0.18 -2.63
C TYR A 138 -10.85 -0.17 -1.16
N LEU A 139 -10.08 -1.14 -0.63
CA LEU A 139 -10.25 -1.69 0.74
C LEU A 139 -11.71 -2.05 1.07
N GLY A 140 -12.42 -2.66 0.10
CA GLY A 140 -13.81 -3.08 0.26
C GLY A 140 -14.86 -1.96 0.19
N GLN A 141 -14.44 -0.70 -0.04
CA GLN A 141 -15.33 0.45 -0.18
C GLN A 141 -15.41 0.90 -1.65
N PRO A 142 -16.57 1.39 -2.10
CA PRO A 142 -16.69 2.02 -3.41
C PRO A 142 -15.70 3.17 -3.58
N SER A 143 -15.04 3.24 -4.72
CA SER A 143 -14.09 4.29 -5.03
C SER A 143 -14.44 5.00 -6.33
N LYS A 144 -13.96 6.24 -6.46
CA LYS A 144 -14.14 7.06 -7.65
C LYS A 144 -12.81 7.14 -8.41
N ARG A 145 -12.92 7.24 -9.72
CA ARG A 145 -11.79 7.48 -10.59
C ARG A 145 -11.13 8.82 -10.26
N SER A 146 -9.80 8.84 -10.27
CA SER A 146 -8.99 10.04 -10.05
C SER A 146 -9.29 11.11 -11.09
N LEU A 147 -9.39 12.36 -10.66
CA LEU A 147 -9.48 13.50 -11.58
C LEU A 147 -8.26 13.58 -12.51
N PHE A 148 -7.08 13.13 -12.08
CA PHE A 148 -5.87 13.13 -12.91
C PHE A 148 -5.95 12.14 -14.08
N LEU A 149 -6.70 11.05 -13.92
CA LEU A 149 -6.97 10.15 -15.03
C LEU A 149 -7.89 10.81 -16.05
N ASP A 150 -8.90 11.56 -15.61
CA ASP A 150 -9.79 12.30 -16.48
C ASP A 150 -9.05 13.42 -17.23
N GLU A 151 -8.20 14.17 -16.54
CA GLU A 151 -7.32 15.17 -17.14
C GLU A 151 -6.41 14.57 -18.21
N ALA A 152 -5.76 13.43 -17.90
CA ALA A 152 -4.86 12.74 -18.84
C ALA A 152 -5.57 12.21 -20.09
N MET A 153 -6.86 11.83 -19.96
CA MET A 153 -7.69 11.37 -21.06
C MET A 153 -8.36 12.52 -21.83
N GLY A 154 -8.18 13.77 -21.41
CA GLY A 154 -8.85 14.93 -22.01
C GLY A 154 -10.35 14.97 -21.74
N VAL A 155 -10.85 14.22 -20.77
CA VAL A 155 -12.23 14.25 -20.33
C VAL A 155 -12.40 15.50 -19.48
N ARG A 156 -13.08 16.52 -20.00
CA ARG A 156 -13.45 17.69 -19.20
C ARG A 156 -14.46 17.22 -18.16
N GLY A 157 -14.12 17.37 -16.88
CA GLY A 157 -15.09 17.16 -15.81
C GLY A 157 -16.28 18.11 -16.03
N ASP A 158 -17.45 17.55 -16.26
CA ASP A 158 -18.69 18.31 -16.16
C ASP A 158 -18.83 18.73 -14.70
N SER A 159 -18.84 20.03 -14.50
CA SER A 159 -18.97 20.76 -13.23
C SER A 159 -20.29 20.48 -12.55
#